data_8cd4c55fdc96469aef3dcb01527e211e
#
_entry.id   8cd4c55fdc96469aef3dcb01527e211e
#
_cell.length_a   1.000
_cell.length_b   1.000
_cell.length_c   1.000
_cell.angle_alpha   90.00
_cell.angle_beta   90.00
_cell.angle_gamma   90.00
#
_symmetry.space_group_name_H-M   'P 1'
#
loop_
_entity.id
_entity.type
_entity.pdbx_description
1 polymer ?
#
loop_
_entity_poly.entity_id
_entity_poly.type
_entity_poly.pdbx_seq_one_letter_code
_entity_poly.pdbx_strand_id
1 'polypeptide(L)'
;MATNQTDSSTDRLTHPLLEKLAPLPAAAPHLFAYSAKIVCGRQGETGCCCAAGVRPGVYATEVNIQNLNLVTAPVLKFVLPLINSGAVVAREPDVADPATLRGHQTDVVKLPPLAATMDDCCRVAEMVLGAVPSGDAPLTIAILTIVSAFELSVSVVYTANPPGGDGISIDVEYLQPRLLGLRGQG
;
A
#
# COMPACT_ATOMS: atom_id res chain seq x y z
N MET A 1 -41.12 -20.70 33.20
CA MET A 1 -39.82 -21.22 32.79
C MET A 1 -39.53 -20.66 31.40
N ALA A 2 -38.72 -19.61 31.32
CA ALA A 2 -38.36 -18.98 30.07
C ALA A 2 -36.93 -19.41 29.73
N THR A 3 -36.75 -20.12 28.64
CA THR A 3 -35.45 -20.55 28.12
C THR A 3 -34.83 -19.39 27.39
N ASN A 4 -33.75 -18.86 27.98
CA ASN A 4 -32.84 -17.90 27.36
C ASN A 4 -32.03 -18.63 26.26
N GLN A 5 -32.39 -18.39 25.00
CA GLN A 5 -31.53 -18.69 23.84
C GLN A 5 -30.54 -17.56 23.73
N THR A 6 -29.28 -17.78 24.15
CA THR A 6 -28.14 -16.95 23.83
C THR A 6 -27.74 -17.23 22.37
N ASP A 7 -28.19 -16.36 21.50
CA ASP A 7 -27.78 -16.32 20.10
C ASP A 7 -26.38 -15.72 20.03
N SER A 8 -25.35 -16.57 20.05
CA SER A 8 -23.96 -16.18 19.82
C SER A 8 -23.69 -16.18 18.32
N SER A 9 -24.24 -15.23 17.59
CA SER A 9 -23.77 -14.93 16.24
C SER A 9 -22.45 -14.20 16.35
N THR A 10 -21.35 -14.95 16.40
CA THR A 10 -20.02 -14.44 16.11
C THR A 10 -19.99 -14.01 14.64
N ASP A 11 -20.40 -12.79 14.39
CA ASP A 11 -20.24 -12.12 13.11
C ASP A 11 -18.73 -11.96 12.86
N ARG A 12 -18.13 -12.99 12.21
CA ARG A 12 -16.77 -12.92 11.73
C ARG A 12 -16.78 -11.91 10.60
N LEU A 13 -16.36 -10.69 10.89
CA LEU A 13 -15.97 -9.71 9.90
C LEU A 13 -14.80 -10.31 9.08
N THR A 14 -15.14 -11.16 8.12
CA THR A 14 -14.22 -11.62 7.08
C THR A 14 -14.03 -10.46 6.12
N HIS A 15 -12.99 -9.65 6.38
CA HIS A 15 -12.64 -8.59 5.46
C HIS A 15 -12.31 -9.22 4.10
N PRO A 16 -12.91 -8.77 2.97
CA PRO A 16 -12.72 -9.38 1.64
C PRO A 16 -11.26 -9.48 1.20
N LEU A 17 -10.36 -8.67 1.78
CA LEU A 17 -8.91 -8.75 1.55
C LEU A 17 -8.29 -9.99 2.19
N LEU A 18 -8.84 -10.52 3.29
CA LEU A 18 -8.33 -11.72 3.93
C LEU A 18 -8.67 -12.99 3.13
N GLU A 19 -9.77 -12.98 2.36
CA GLU A 19 -10.11 -14.08 1.45
C GLU A 19 -9.09 -14.21 0.30
N LYS A 20 -8.51 -13.09 -0.14
CA LYS A 20 -7.44 -13.09 -1.16
C LYS A 20 -6.12 -13.64 -0.62
N LEU A 21 -5.93 -13.66 0.69
CA LEU A 21 -4.82 -14.31 1.38
C LEU A 21 -5.07 -15.81 1.62
N ALA A 22 -6.17 -16.37 1.15
CA ALA A 22 -6.60 -17.74 1.40
C ALA A 22 -5.60 -18.86 1.01
N PRO A 23 -4.53 -18.65 0.24
CA PRO A 23 -3.48 -19.65 0.14
C PRO A 23 -2.43 -19.56 1.24
N LEU A 24 -2.64 -18.72 2.27
CA LEU A 24 -1.74 -18.68 3.42
C LEU A 24 -1.82 -20.01 4.19
N PRO A 25 -0.68 -20.51 4.69
CA PRO A 25 -0.71 -21.68 5.55
C PRO A 25 -1.64 -21.39 6.72
N ALA A 26 -2.65 -22.23 6.90
CA ALA A 26 -3.67 -22.10 7.96
C ALA A 26 -3.07 -22.05 9.40
N ALA A 27 -1.76 -22.24 9.51
CA ALA A 27 -0.99 -22.24 10.74
C ALA A 27 -0.26 -20.94 11.06
N ALA A 28 -0.30 -19.90 10.20
CA ALA A 28 0.35 -18.63 10.51
C ALA A 28 -0.42 -17.90 11.63
N PRO A 29 0.16 -17.74 12.83
CA PRO A 29 -0.53 -17.12 13.96
C PRO A 29 -0.72 -15.60 13.77
N HIS A 30 0.02 -15.00 12.84
CA HIS A 30 0.02 -13.58 12.53
C HIS A 30 0.47 -13.35 11.08
N LEU A 31 0.20 -12.14 10.58
CA LEU A 31 0.70 -11.65 9.31
C LEU A 31 1.66 -10.49 9.56
N PHE A 32 2.62 -10.33 8.67
CA PHE A 32 3.51 -9.17 8.61
C PHE A 32 2.92 -8.14 7.65
N ALA A 33 2.75 -6.91 8.12
CA ALA A 33 2.26 -5.80 7.31
C ALA A 33 3.29 -4.67 7.27
N TYR A 34 3.52 -4.14 6.07
CA TYR A 34 4.40 -3.00 5.81
C TYR A 34 3.57 -1.90 5.17
N SER A 35 3.93 -0.64 5.42
CA SER A 35 3.22 0.51 4.87
C SER A 35 4.23 1.52 4.35
N ALA A 36 4.23 1.74 3.03
CA ALA A 36 5.08 2.70 2.34
C ALA A 36 4.25 3.90 1.87
N LYS A 37 4.75 5.11 2.10
CA LYS A 37 4.20 6.31 1.45
C LYS A 37 4.77 6.39 0.04
N ILE A 38 3.89 6.55 -0.94
CA ILE A 38 4.24 6.74 -2.34
C ILE A 38 4.05 8.21 -2.69
N VAL A 39 5.05 8.80 -3.32
CA VAL A 39 5.00 10.16 -3.87
C VAL A 39 5.56 10.11 -5.29
N CYS A 40 4.70 10.29 -6.29
CA CYS A 40 5.05 10.13 -7.69
C CYS A 40 4.52 11.30 -8.52
N GLY A 41 5.28 11.72 -9.53
CA GLY A 41 4.84 12.73 -10.48
C GLY A 41 5.32 14.13 -10.15
N ARG A 42 4.73 15.12 -10.83
CA ARG A 42 5.16 16.53 -10.77
C ARG A 42 4.24 17.36 -9.89
N GLN A 43 4.83 18.10 -8.95
CA GLN A 43 4.20 19.20 -8.23
C GLN A 43 4.61 20.52 -8.89
N GLY A 44 3.64 21.30 -9.36
CA GLY A 44 3.86 22.63 -9.91
C GLY A 44 4.12 23.70 -8.85
N GLU A 45 4.63 24.86 -9.29
CA GLU A 45 4.92 25.99 -8.40
C GLU A 45 3.65 26.69 -7.87
N THR A 46 2.53 26.56 -8.59
CA THR A 46 1.27 27.26 -8.29
C THR A 46 0.29 26.47 -7.46
N GLY A 47 0.73 25.37 -6.84
CA GLY A 47 -0.12 24.55 -5.98
C GLY A 47 -0.34 25.19 -4.61
N CYS A 48 -1.61 25.22 -4.13
CA CYS A 48 -1.88 25.53 -2.74
C CYS A 48 -1.20 24.50 -1.84
N CYS A 49 -0.51 24.94 -0.79
CA CYS A 49 0.11 24.05 0.23
C CYS A 49 -0.90 23.06 0.84
N CYS A 50 -2.20 23.36 0.81
CA CYS A 50 -3.26 22.47 1.24
C CYS A 50 -3.51 21.28 0.29
N ALA A 51 -3.09 21.38 -0.99
CA ALA A 51 -3.37 20.33 -1.97
C ALA A 51 -2.40 19.16 -1.89
N ALA A 52 -1.11 19.41 -1.62
CA ALA A 52 -0.13 18.36 -1.74
C ALA A 52 0.85 18.22 -0.56
N GLY A 53 1.07 19.27 0.24
CA GLY A 53 2.04 19.23 1.35
C GLY A 53 3.49 18.95 0.91
N VAL A 54 3.77 18.95 -0.39
CA VAL A 54 5.09 18.75 -0.98
C VAL A 54 5.54 19.99 -1.73
N ARG A 55 6.84 20.22 -1.77
CA ARG A 55 7.44 21.35 -2.50
C ARG A 55 7.32 21.14 -4.01
N PRO A 56 7.38 22.21 -4.84
CA PRO A 56 7.49 22.07 -6.28
C PRO A 56 8.68 21.17 -6.66
N GLY A 57 8.46 20.29 -7.64
CA GLY A 57 9.47 19.33 -8.08
C GLY A 57 8.89 18.10 -8.78
N VAL A 58 9.78 17.20 -9.15
CA VAL A 58 9.45 15.88 -9.67
C VAL A 58 9.82 14.84 -8.62
N TYR A 59 8.90 13.96 -8.32
CA TYR A 59 9.05 12.94 -7.28
C TYR A 59 8.91 11.55 -7.86
N ALA A 60 9.73 10.63 -7.36
CA ALA A 60 9.60 9.21 -7.62
C ALA A 60 9.80 8.42 -6.33
N THR A 61 9.03 7.36 -6.19
CA THR A 61 9.16 6.38 -5.11
C THR A 61 9.30 4.99 -5.71
N GLU A 62 10.24 4.23 -5.18
CA GLU A 62 10.48 2.84 -5.52
C GLU A 62 10.45 2.00 -4.24
N VAL A 63 9.63 0.95 -4.23
CA VAL A 63 9.52 0.03 -3.10
C VAL A 63 10.09 -1.31 -3.50
N ASN A 64 11.17 -1.71 -2.85
CA ASN A 64 11.87 -2.96 -3.07
C ASN A 64 11.42 -3.99 -2.02
N ILE A 65 10.96 -5.15 -2.45
CA ILE A 65 10.45 -6.24 -1.61
C ILE A 65 11.27 -7.48 -1.89
N GLN A 66 11.96 -8.00 -0.88
CA GLN A 66 12.77 -9.20 -1.01
C GLN A 66 12.28 -10.29 -0.04
N ASN A 67 12.16 -11.50 -0.56
CA ASN A 67 11.90 -12.69 0.22
C ASN A 67 13.23 -13.34 0.63
N LEU A 68 13.65 -13.16 1.86
CA LEU A 68 14.86 -13.79 2.40
C LEU A 68 14.61 -15.21 2.96
N ASN A 69 13.36 -15.70 2.89
CA ASN A 69 13.02 -17.03 3.35
C ASN A 69 13.39 -18.09 2.30
N LEU A 70 13.52 -19.34 2.74
CA LEU A 70 13.78 -20.49 1.89
C LEU A 70 12.50 -21.14 1.32
N VAL A 71 11.36 -20.46 1.48
CA VAL A 71 10.04 -20.88 0.97
C VAL A 71 9.43 -19.76 0.15
N THR A 72 8.55 -20.11 -0.79
CA THR A 72 7.79 -19.09 -1.55
C THR A 72 6.86 -18.31 -0.63
N ALA A 73 6.98 -16.98 -0.64
CA ALA A 73 6.14 -16.09 0.12
C ALA A 73 4.99 -15.54 -0.75
N PRO A 74 3.72 -15.79 -0.39
CA PRO A 74 2.62 -15.05 -0.97
C PRO A 74 2.61 -13.62 -0.39
N VAL A 75 2.55 -12.64 -1.29
CA VAL A 75 2.57 -11.21 -0.96
C VAL A 75 1.31 -10.58 -1.53
N LEU A 76 0.47 -10.07 -0.66
CA LEU A 76 -0.66 -9.23 -1.04
C LEU A 76 -0.24 -7.77 -0.99
N LYS A 77 -0.51 -7.05 -2.06
CA LYS A 77 -0.26 -5.61 -2.14
C LYS A 77 -1.58 -4.89 -2.43
N PHE A 78 -1.78 -3.73 -1.82
CA PHE A 78 -2.87 -2.83 -2.17
C PHE A 78 -2.46 -1.37 -2.02
N VAL A 79 -2.99 -0.51 -2.88
CA VAL A 79 -2.70 0.92 -2.92
C VAL A 79 -3.94 1.70 -2.52
N LEU A 80 -3.76 2.60 -1.55
CA LEU A 80 -4.77 3.56 -1.11
C LEU A 80 -4.36 4.96 -1.61
N PRO A 81 -4.99 5.52 -2.66
CA PRO A 81 -4.67 6.85 -3.13
C PRO A 81 -5.18 7.91 -2.14
N LEU A 82 -4.33 8.90 -1.83
CA LEU A 82 -4.66 10.07 -1.01
C LEU A 82 -4.79 11.32 -1.89
N ILE A 83 -3.88 11.46 -2.86
CA ILE A 83 -3.92 12.46 -3.91
C ILE A 83 -3.75 11.71 -5.23
N ASN A 84 -4.65 11.95 -6.15
CA ASN A 84 -4.61 11.36 -7.48
C ASN A 84 -4.67 12.47 -8.52
N SER A 85 -3.67 12.52 -9.41
CA SER A 85 -3.56 13.53 -10.47
C SER A 85 -3.69 14.97 -9.93
N GLY A 86 -3.07 15.25 -8.78
CA GLY A 86 -3.10 16.54 -8.11
C GLY A 86 -4.39 16.85 -7.34
N ALA A 87 -5.42 16.01 -7.41
CA ALA A 87 -6.66 16.16 -6.67
C ALA A 87 -6.66 15.31 -5.39
N VAL A 88 -7.11 15.88 -4.27
CA VAL A 88 -7.30 15.15 -3.01
C VAL A 88 -8.49 14.21 -3.15
N VAL A 89 -8.27 12.91 -2.97
CA VAL A 89 -9.30 11.87 -3.09
C VAL A 89 -9.70 11.25 -1.75
N ALA A 90 -8.82 11.34 -0.74
CA ALA A 90 -9.14 10.86 0.60
C ALA A 90 -8.46 11.74 1.66
N ARG A 91 -9.24 12.49 2.43
CA ARG A 91 -8.78 13.15 3.66
C ARG A 91 -9.20 12.33 4.87
N GLU A 92 -10.48 12.02 4.93
CA GLU A 92 -11.09 11.20 5.97
C GLU A 92 -11.99 10.19 5.27
N PRO A 93 -11.70 8.89 5.36
CA PRO A 93 -12.56 7.89 4.76
C PRO A 93 -13.93 7.93 5.45
N ASP A 94 -14.99 8.06 4.68
CA ASP A 94 -16.33 7.80 5.20
C ASP A 94 -16.45 6.31 5.48
N VAL A 95 -16.37 5.95 6.75
CA VAL A 95 -16.44 4.56 7.22
C VAL A 95 -17.79 3.94 6.89
N ALA A 96 -18.82 4.77 6.66
CA ALA A 96 -20.17 4.33 6.31
C ALA A 96 -20.33 3.98 4.82
N ASP A 97 -19.41 4.43 3.95
CA ASP A 97 -19.48 4.11 2.53
C ASP A 97 -18.40 3.08 2.11
N PRO A 98 -18.79 1.79 1.95
CA PRO A 98 -17.89 0.77 1.41
C PRO A 98 -17.38 1.09 0.01
N ALA A 99 -17.99 2.04 -0.72
CA ALA A 99 -17.54 2.45 -2.04
C ALA A 99 -16.21 3.21 -1.98
N THR A 100 -15.91 3.92 -0.90
CA THR A 100 -14.60 4.55 -0.68
C THR A 100 -13.46 3.52 -0.57
N LEU A 101 -13.78 2.28 -0.21
CA LEU A 101 -12.85 1.15 -0.17
C LEU A 101 -12.74 0.41 -1.50
N ARG A 102 -13.63 0.65 -2.48
CA ARG A 102 -13.65 -0.07 -3.76
C ARG A 102 -12.55 0.36 -4.74
N GLY A 103 -11.89 1.49 -4.50
CA GLY A 103 -10.75 1.96 -5.29
C GLY A 103 -9.43 1.23 -5.01
N HIS A 104 -9.43 0.23 -4.12
CA HIS A 104 -8.23 -0.51 -3.78
C HIS A 104 -7.95 -1.57 -4.84
N GLN A 105 -7.05 -1.28 -5.74
CA GLN A 105 -6.52 -2.33 -6.59
C GLN A 105 -5.58 -3.21 -5.76
N THR A 106 -5.87 -4.50 -5.74
CA THR A 106 -5.07 -5.50 -5.05
C THR A 106 -4.29 -6.32 -6.05
N ASP A 107 -3.04 -6.58 -5.73
CA ASP A 107 -2.17 -7.47 -6.48
C ASP A 107 -1.66 -8.57 -5.56
N VAL A 108 -1.61 -9.81 -6.04
CA VAL A 108 -1.09 -10.95 -5.30
C VAL A 108 0.07 -11.55 -6.07
N VAL A 109 1.26 -11.47 -5.48
CA VAL A 109 2.49 -11.99 -6.05
C VAL A 109 2.97 -13.18 -5.22
N LYS A 110 3.43 -14.24 -5.88
CA LYS A 110 4.16 -15.35 -5.24
C LYS A 110 5.64 -15.09 -5.44
N LEU A 111 6.34 -14.72 -4.38
CA LEU A 111 7.75 -14.38 -4.42
C LEU A 111 8.57 -15.62 -4.05
N PRO A 112 9.32 -16.23 -5.00
CA PRO A 112 10.14 -17.40 -4.73
C PRO A 112 11.19 -17.18 -3.64
N PRO A 113 11.80 -18.25 -3.11
CA PRO A 113 12.92 -18.13 -2.19
C PRO A 113 14.03 -17.24 -2.75
N LEU A 114 14.55 -16.33 -1.92
CA LEU A 114 15.65 -15.42 -2.23
C LEU A 114 15.40 -14.48 -3.42
N ALA A 115 14.16 -14.41 -3.92
CA ALA A 115 13.78 -13.49 -5.00
C ALA A 115 13.37 -12.12 -4.47
N ALA A 116 13.39 -11.14 -5.37
CA ALA A 116 12.93 -9.77 -5.10
C ALA A 116 11.98 -9.28 -6.19
N THR A 117 11.17 -8.29 -5.85
CA THR A 117 10.33 -7.53 -6.77
C THR A 117 10.38 -6.06 -6.39
N MET A 118 10.00 -5.19 -7.33
CA MET A 118 9.99 -3.75 -7.17
C MET A 118 8.63 -3.20 -7.60
N ASP A 119 8.11 -2.26 -6.83
CA ASP A 119 6.95 -1.44 -7.20
C ASP A 119 7.41 0.01 -7.34
N ASP A 120 7.44 0.51 -8.55
CA ASP A 120 7.78 1.88 -8.89
C ASP A 120 6.51 2.74 -9.14
N CYS A 121 6.73 4.00 -9.51
CA CYS A 121 5.66 4.91 -9.84
C CYS A 121 4.76 4.43 -10.99
N CYS A 122 5.32 3.70 -11.97
CA CYS A 122 4.55 3.16 -13.08
C CYS A 122 3.62 2.04 -12.59
N ARG A 123 4.15 1.13 -11.75
CA ARG A 123 3.35 0.05 -11.17
C ARG A 123 2.25 0.56 -10.26
N VAL A 124 2.55 1.56 -9.44
CA VAL A 124 1.54 2.20 -8.58
C VAL A 124 0.45 2.87 -9.41
N ALA A 125 0.82 3.55 -10.50
CA ALA A 125 -0.14 4.17 -11.40
C ALA A 125 -1.04 3.13 -12.08
N GLU A 126 -0.50 2.00 -12.54
CA GLU A 126 -1.30 0.87 -13.03
C GLU A 126 -2.31 0.39 -12.00
N MET A 127 -1.90 0.25 -10.74
CA MET A 127 -2.76 -0.21 -9.64
C MET A 127 -3.85 0.81 -9.28
N VAL A 128 -3.61 2.11 -9.47
CA VAL A 128 -4.55 3.18 -9.12
C VAL A 128 -5.43 3.57 -10.29
N LEU A 129 -4.87 3.68 -11.50
CA LEU A 129 -5.51 4.22 -12.68
C LEU A 129 -5.89 3.15 -13.71
N GLY A 130 -5.36 1.93 -13.56
CA GLY A 130 -5.48 0.87 -14.57
C GLY A 130 -4.64 1.09 -15.82
N ALA A 131 -3.78 2.12 -15.85
CA ALA A 131 -2.89 2.42 -16.96
C ALA A 131 -1.64 3.16 -16.51
N VAL A 132 -0.54 2.98 -17.24
CA VAL A 132 0.68 3.76 -17.04
C VAL A 132 0.47 5.16 -17.65
N PRO A 133 0.69 6.24 -16.88
CA PRO A 133 0.59 7.60 -17.42
C PRO A 133 1.65 7.82 -18.52
N SER A 134 1.26 8.47 -19.59
CA SER A 134 2.18 8.94 -20.64
C SER A 134 2.60 10.37 -20.34
N GLY A 135 3.92 10.64 -20.33
CA GLY A 135 4.47 11.99 -20.15
C GLY A 135 4.57 12.45 -18.68
N ASP A 136 4.54 13.76 -18.48
CA ASP A 136 4.64 14.38 -17.15
C ASP A 136 3.37 14.10 -16.32
N ALA A 137 3.39 13.01 -15.56
CA ALA A 137 2.27 12.66 -14.71
C ALA A 137 2.11 13.69 -13.59
N PRO A 138 0.87 14.17 -13.33
CA PRO A 138 0.61 15.02 -12.18
C PRO A 138 0.83 14.26 -10.87
N LEU A 139 1.06 15.01 -9.79
CA LEU A 139 1.38 14.45 -8.48
C LEU A 139 0.34 13.44 -8.02
N THR A 140 0.82 12.25 -7.65
CA THR A 140 0.06 11.21 -6.99
C THR A 140 0.72 10.89 -5.64
N ILE A 141 -0.07 10.89 -4.57
CA ILE A 141 0.34 10.44 -3.24
C ILE A 141 -0.57 9.30 -2.82
N ALA A 142 0.04 8.20 -2.39
CA ALA A 142 -0.69 7.00 -1.98
C ALA A 142 0.00 6.32 -0.79
N ILE A 143 -0.69 5.38 -0.18
CA ILE A 143 -0.12 4.40 0.74
C ILE A 143 -0.14 3.04 0.05
N LEU A 144 1.02 2.44 -0.14
CA LEU A 144 1.16 1.05 -0.53
C LEU A 144 1.25 0.21 0.74
N THR A 145 0.31 -0.72 0.92
CA THR A 145 0.35 -1.71 1.99
C THR A 145 0.72 -3.06 1.41
N ILE A 146 1.67 -3.73 2.07
CA ILE A 146 2.21 -5.03 1.71
C ILE A 146 1.94 -5.97 2.87
N VAL A 147 1.31 -7.12 2.61
CA VAL A 147 0.97 -8.11 3.63
C VAL A 147 1.47 -9.48 3.22
N SER A 148 2.13 -10.20 4.14
CA SER A 148 2.63 -11.56 3.91
C SER A 148 2.52 -12.39 5.19
N ALA A 149 2.46 -13.73 5.03
CA ALA A 149 2.61 -14.67 6.14
C ALA A 149 4.06 -14.82 6.62
N PHE A 150 5.00 -14.32 5.84
CA PHE A 150 6.43 -14.38 6.14
C PHE A 150 6.99 -12.97 6.27
N GLU A 151 7.97 -12.81 7.15
CA GLU A 151 8.72 -11.57 7.22
C GLU A 151 9.50 -11.38 5.91
N LEU A 152 9.43 -10.16 5.37
CA LEU A 152 10.10 -9.75 4.15
C LEU A 152 11.10 -8.64 4.46
N SER A 153 12.12 -8.48 3.63
CA SER A 153 12.93 -7.27 3.62
C SER A 153 12.29 -6.25 2.69
N VAL A 154 11.86 -5.10 3.24
CA VAL A 154 11.21 -4.06 2.47
C VAL A 154 11.97 -2.75 2.65
N SER A 155 12.40 -2.15 1.54
CA SER A 155 13.02 -0.83 1.51
C SER A 155 12.31 0.08 0.53
N VAL A 156 12.32 1.37 0.85
CA VAL A 156 11.72 2.42 0.01
C VAL A 156 12.80 3.42 -0.37
N VAL A 157 12.87 3.77 -1.63
CA VAL A 157 13.76 4.80 -2.15
C VAL A 157 12.91 5.98 -2.60
N TYR A 158 13.13 7.13 -2.00
CA TYR A 158 12.49 8.38 -2.37
C TYR A 158 13.46 9.24 -3.18
N THR A 159 13.03 9.69 -4.33
CA THR A 159 13.81 10.59 -5.18
C THR A 159 13.03 11.88 -5.40
N ALA A 160 13.66 13.02 -5.20
CA ALA A 160 13.10 14.33 -5.48
C ALA A 160 14.08 15.16 -6.34
N ASN A 161 13.54 15.74 -7.42
CA ASN A 161 14.26 16.65 -8.29
C ASN A 161 13.58 18.02 -8.22
N PRO A 162 14.19 19.04 -7.57
CA PRO A 162 13.60 20.38 -7.47
C PRO A 162 13.56 21.09 -8.83
N PRO A 163 12.74 22.14 -8.99
CA PRO A 163 12.77 22.99 -10.17
C PRO A 163 14.15 23.62 -10.34
N GLY A 164 14.65 23.67 -11.58
CA GLY A 164 15.97 24.23 -11.90
C GLY A 164 17.08 23.21 -12.04
N GLY A 165 16.89 21.97 -11.62
CA GLY A 165 17.79 20.85 -11.94
C GLY A 165 19.12 20.82 -11.19
N ASP A 166 19.30 21.59 -10.12
CA ASP A 166 20.56 21.73 -9.40
C ASP A 166 20.85 20.61 -8.40
N GLY A 167 20.24 19.44 -8.58
CA GLY A 167 20.53 18.27 -7.75
C GLY A 167 19.35 17.32 -7.62
N ILE A 168 19.68 16.10 -7.18
CA ILE A 168 18.71 15.05 -6.85
C ILE A 168 18.85 14.76 -5.36
N SER A 169 17.73 14.81 -4.64
CA SER A 169 17.66 14.29 -3.27
C SER A 169 17.24 12.82 -3.33
N ILE A 170 18.02 11.95 -2.67
CA ILE A 170 17.69 10.53 -2.55
C ILE A 170 17.68 10.20 -1.06
N ASP A 171 16.60 9.56 -0.62
CA ASP A 171 16.46 9.03 0.74
C ASP A 171 16.07 7.55 0.66
N VAL A 172 16.56 6.74 1.60
CA VAL A 172 16.30 5.30 1.67
C VAL A 172 15.82 4.94 3.05
N GLU A 173 14.63 4.34 3.11
CA GLU A 173 14.01 3.87 4.34
C GLU A 173 13.86 2.35 4.33
N TYR A 174 14.20 1.69 5.46
CA TYR A 174 13.90 0.27 5.68
C TYR A 174 12.66 0.15 6.55
N LEU A 175 11.61 -0.47 6.02
CA LEU A 175 10.34 -0.59 6.71
C LEU A 175 10.37 -1.74 7.72
N GLN A 176 9.95 -1.44 8.95
CA GLN A 176 9.72 -2.44 9.96
C GLN A 176 8.30 -3.02 9.85
N PRO A 177 8.12 -4.36 9.92
CA PRO A 177 6.81 -4.97 9.85
C PRO A 177 5.98 -4.67 11.11
N ARG A 178 4.67 -4.52 10.90
CA ARG A 178 3.67 -4.63 11.96
C ARG A 178 3.07 -6.03 11.95
N LEU A 179 2.94 -6.64 13.12
CA LEU A 179 2.27 -7.92 13.27
C LEU A 179 0.75 -7.70 13.34
N LEU A 180 0.04 -8.33 12.41
CA LEU A 180 -1.42 -8.38 12.42
C LEU A 180 -1.85 -9.71 13.02
N GLY A 181 -2.52 -9.67 14.18
CA GLY A 181 -3.12 -10.86 14.80
C GLY A 181 -4.29 -11.36 13.96
N LEU A 182 -4.30 -12.65 13.63
CA LEU A 182 -5.42 -13.29 12.93
C LEU A 182 -6.53 -13.76 13.90
N ARG A 183 -6.26 -13.68 15.21
CA ARG A 183 -7.25 -14.00 16.23
C ARG A 183 -8.00 -12.74 16.60
N GLY A 184 -9.32 -12.76 16.41
CA GLY A 184 -10.18 -11.79 17.05
C GLY A 184 -9.88 -11.77 18.54
N GLN A 185 -9.62 -10.59 19.09
CA GLN A 185 -9.62 -10.41 20.53
C GLN A 185 -11.00 -10.80 21.01
N GLY A 186 -11.08 -11.93 21.69
CA GLY A 186 -12.28 -12.37 22.41
C GLY A 186 -12.51 -11.51 23.66
#